data_f7b7e94e7590cfcfc85241f5fadc759c
#
_entry.id   f7b7e94e7590cfcfc85241f5fadc759c
#
_cell.length_a   1.000
_cell.length_b   1.000
_cell.length_c   1.000
_cell.angle_alpha   90.00
_cell.angle_beta   90.00
_cell.angle_gamma   90.00
#
_symmetry.space_group_name_H-M   'P 1'
#
loop_
_entity.id
_entity.type
_entity.pdbx_description
1 polymer ?
#
loop_
_entity_poly.entity_id
_entity_poly.type
_entity_poly.pdbx_seq_one_letter_code
_entity_poly.pdbx_strand_id
1 'polypeptide(L)'
;MNREQISKLAHTHHPIKSPLNDDSVSSLLSQALPRGDERVLDLGCGSAEWLLRALTTQPNLHAEGVDISESDLEEARQKAVRLGVEDRLTLHHRKAEDFTSPHPFDLILCVGSTHALGGLLPTLEAARTHLAPGGRVLIGDGFWERTPTPEAVEVLGDFADLPTLVDQVVTNGWTPVQGHTSTRQELDDYEWSNWGTLADWALDHPTHPDSPQILTWATTRRTEWLHTYRDSWGFTTLILRPTPA
;
A
#
# COMPACT_ATOMS: atom_id res chain seq x y z
N MET A 1 21.61 -10.87 -2.72
CA MET A 1 20.20 -10.71 -2.24
C MET A 1 19.22 -10.94 -3.41
N ASN A 2 18.06 -11.51 -3.13
CA ASN A 2 16.98 -11.60 -4.12
C ASN A 2 16.13 -10.29 -4.10
N ARG A 3 15.19 -10.15 -5.05
CA ARG A 3 14.35 -8.96 -5.19
C ARG A 3 13.53 -8.64 -3.91
N GLU A 4 13.02 -9.65 -3.24
CA GLU A 4 12.25 -9.52 -2.01
C GLU A 4 13.09 -8.94 -0.86
N GLN A 5 14.32 -9.48 -0.67
CA GLN A 5 15.26 -8.99 0.33
C GLN A 5 15.67 -7.54 0.10
N ILE A 6 15.85 -7.14 -1.17
CA ILE A 6 16.19 -5.76 -1.51
C ILE A 6 14.98 -4.84 -1.29
N SER A 7 13.78 -5.26 -1.67
CA SER A 7 12.55 -4.52 -1.39
C SER A 7 12.36 -4.30 0.12
N LYS A 8 12.58 -5.35 0.92
CA LYS A 8 12.51 -5.26 2.38
C LYS A 8 13.52 -4.28 2.95
N LEU A 9 14.76 -4.34 2.48
CA LEU A 9 15.83 -3.40 2.87
C LEU A 9 15.43 -1.96 2.52
N ALA A 10 14.97 -1.72 1.30
CA ALA A 10 14.58 -0.39 0.81
C ALA A 10 13.49 0.28 1.67
N HIS A 11 12.59 -0.51 2.26
CA HIS A 11 11.48 -0.01 3.07
C HIS A 11 11.73 -0.03 4.59
N THR A 12 12.97 -0.27 5.03
CA THR A 12 13.31 -0.34 6.47
C THR A 12 12.91 0.93 7.22
N HIS A 13 13.11 2.10 6.61
CA HIS A 13 12.80 3.40 7.21
C HIS A 13 11.47 4.02 6.73
N HIS A 14 10.75 3.31 5.85
CA HIS A 14 9.42 3.70 5.38
C HIS A 14 8.50 2.47 5.28
N PRO A 15 8.05 1.91 6.42
CA PRO A 15 7.38 0.61 6.47
C PRO A 15 5.99 0.58 5.83
N ILE A 16 5.36 1.74 5.61
CA ILE A 16 4.06 1.87 4.93
C ILE A 16 4.11 1.36 3.47
N LYS A 17 5.27 1.33 2.84
CA LYS A 17 5.49 0.90 1.45
C LYS A 17 4.62 1.65 0.41
N SER A 18 4.22 2.87 0.73
CA SER A 18 3.48 3.80 -0.15
C SER A 18 3.83 5.24 0.23
N PRO A 19 3.67 6.21 -0.67
CA PRO A 19 4.12 7.58 -0.44
C PRO A 19 3.13 8.37 0.45
N LEU A 20 3.06 7.96 1.70
CA LEU A 20 2.22 8.53 2.74
C LEU A 20 3.05 8.70 4.02
N ASN A 21 2.90 9.82 4.69
CA ASN A 21 3.49 10.01 6.02
C ASN A 21 2.59 9.43 7.12
N ASP A 22 3.11 9.37 8.36
CA ASP A 22 2.40 8.79 9.50
C ASP A 22 1.10 9.53 9.84
N ASP A 23 1.07 10.85 9.69
CA ASP A 23 -0.12 11.68 9.98
C ASP A 23 -1.22 11.40 8.94
N SER A 24 -0.86 11.30 7.66
CA SER A 24 -1.78 10.96 6.57
C SER A 24 -2.40 9.57 6.77
N VAL A 25 -1.58 8.57 7.13
CA VAL A 25 -2.06 7.21 7.44
C VAL A 25 -2.99 7.21 8.65
N SER A 26 -2.62 7.90 9.72
CA SER A 26 -3.43 8.01 10.94
C SER A 26 -4.77 8.68 10.67
N SER A 27 -4.77 9.76 9.87
CA SER A 27 -5.98 10.45 9.44
C SER A 27 -6.90 9.56 8.60
N LEU A 28 -6.35 8.86 7.62
CA LEU A 28 -7.10 7.93 6.76
C LEU A 28 -7.71 6.78 7.58
N LEU A 29 -6.95 6.16 8.48
CA LEU A 29 -7.46 5.10 9.35
C LEU A 29 -8.55 5.59 10.28
N SER A 30 -8.41 6.77 10.89
CA SER A 30 -9.43 7.34 11.77
C SER A 30 -10.76 7.61 11.06
N GLN A 31 -10.71 8.00 9.78
CA GLN A 31 -11.89 8.24 8.94
C GLN A 31 -12.49 6.94 8.40
N ALA A 32 -11.66 5.93 8.14
CA ALA A 32 -12.11 4.63 7.64
C ALA A 32 -12.72 3.75 8.76
N LEU A 33 -12.31 3.94 10.01
CA LEU A 33 -12.67 3.14 11.20
C LEU A 33 -13.46 3.98 12.23
N PRO A 34 -14.69 4.44 11.93
CA PRO A 34 -15.42 5.37 12.79
C PRO A 34 -16.00 4.74 14.06
N ARG A 35 -16.09 3.40 14.16
CA ARG A 35 -16.66 2.71 15.33
C ARG A 35 -15.60 2.21 16.30
N GLY A 36 -14.43 1.80 15.78
CA GLY A 36 -13.32 1.23 16.55
C GLY A 36 -13.46 -0.24 16.92
N ASP A 37 -14.46 -0.93 16.36
CA ASP A 37 -14.73 -2.38 16.54
C ASP A 37 -14.87 -3.11 15.21
N GLU A 38 -14.39 -2.47 14.12
CA GLU A 38 -14.51 -2.99 12.76
C GLU A 38 -13.71 -4.29 12.58
N ARG A 39 -14.21 -5.14 11.68
CA ARG A 39 -13.43 -6.21 11.07
C ARG A 39 -12.77 -5.68 9.81
N VAL A 40 -11.46 -5.77 9.76
CA VAL A 40 -10.64 -5.21 8.68
C VAL A 40 -9.97 -6.33 7.90
N LEU A 41 -9.99 -6.23 6.57
CA LEU A 41 -9.22 -7.08 5.65
C LEU A 41 -8.24 -6.22 4.88
N ASP A 42 -6.99 -6.66 4.75
CA ASP A 42 -5.98 -6.02 3.90
C ASP A 42 -5.52 -6.99 2.81
N LEU A 43 -5.78 -6.63 1.55
CA LEU A 43 -5.44 -7.42 0.36
C LEU A 43 -4.09 -6.96 -0.20
N GLY A 44 -3.05 -7.76 0.00
CA GLY A 44 -1.66 -7.40 -0.26
C GLY A 44 -1.05 -6.63 0.91
N CYS A 45 -1.22 -7.15 2.12
CA CYS A 45 -0.87 -6.46 3.37
C CYS A 45 0.64 -6.29 3.62
N GLY A 46 1.51 -7.02 2.90
CA GLY A 46 2.94 -7.03 3.17
C GLY A 46 3.25 -7.34 4.63
N SER A 47 4.03 -6.49 5.29
CA SER A 47 4.32 -6.59 6.73
C SER A 47 3.19 -6.07 7.64
N ALA A 48 1.97 -5.94 7.11
CA ALA A 48 0.73 -5.57 7.80
C ALA A 48 0.78 -4.22 8.53
N GLU A 49 1.57 -3.27 8.06
CA GLU A 49 1.79 -1.99 8.75
C GLU A 49 0.50 -1.20 8.97
N TRP A 50 -0.42 -1.18 7.98
CA TRP A 50 -1.73 -0.56 8.11
C TRP A 50 -2.57 -1.22 9.21
N LEU A 51 -2.60 -2.55 9.22
CA LEU A 51 -3.36 -3.32 10.21
C LEU A 51 -2.79 -3.16 11.61
N LEU A 52 -1.46 -3.19 11.77
CA LEU A 52 -0.80 -3.03 13.06
C LEU A 52 -1.08 -1.65 13.67
N ARG A 53 -1.07 -0.59 12.86
CA ARG A 53 -1.44 0.77 13.30
C ARG A 53 -2.91 0.85 13.73
N ALA A 54 -3.82 0.28 12.94
CA ALA A 54 -5.23 0.21 13.29
C ALA A 54 -5.47 -0.54 14.60
N LEU A 55 -4.88 -1.74 14.76
CA LEU A 55 -4.99 -2.58 15.96
C LEU A 55 -4.43 -1.92 17.22
N THR A 56 -3.34 -1.15 17.08
CA THR A 56 -2.72 -0.44 18.20
C THR A 56 -3.57 0.72 18.69
N THR A 57 -4.25 1.42 17.78
CA THR A 57 -5.10 2.58 18.12
C THR A 57 -6.51 2.19 18.53
N GLN A 58 -7.02 1.03 18.05
CA GLN A 58 -8.40 0.57 18.27
C GLN A 58 -8.42 -0.78 19.00
N PRO A 59 -8.71 -0.81 20.31
CA PRO A 59 -8.56 -2.03 21.13
C PRO A 59 -9.57 -3.15 20.82
N ASN A 60 -10.70 -2.83 20.20
CA ASN A 60 -11.76 -3.80 19.87
C ASN A 60 -11.75 -4.23 18.40
N LEU A 61 -10.83 -3.74 17.60
CA LEU A 61 -10.71 -4.05 16.19
C LEU A 61 -10.09 -5.44 15.98
N HIS A 62 -10.56 -6.18 14.98
CA HIS A 62 -9.99 -7.43 14.50
C HIS A 62 -9.57 -7.29 13.04
N ALA A 63 -8.39 -7.80 12.69
CA ALA A 63 -7.82 -7.65 11.37
C ALA A 63 -7.37 -8.97 10.76
N GLU A 64 -7.56 -9.09 9.44
CA GLU A 64 -7.02 -10.17 8.63
C GLU A 64 -6.16 -9.56 7.51
N GLY A 65 -4.96 -10.10 7.30
CA GLY A 65 -4.06 -9.68 6.22
C GLY A 65 -3.76 -10.84 5.29
N VAL A 66 -3.71 -10.55 3.99
CA VAL A 66 -3.41 -11.55 2.94
C VAL A 66 -2.20 -11.08 2.15
N ASP A 67 -1.16 -11.90 2.04
CA ASP A 67 0.00 -11.62 1.20
C ASP A 67 0.65 -12.92 0.69
N ILE A 68 1.42 -12.81 -0.39
CA ILE A 68 2.21 -13.91 -0.97
C ILE A 68 3.63 -13.98 -0.39
N SER A 69 4.07 -12.95 0.33
CA SER A 69 5.41 -12.88 0.93
C SER A 69 5.40 -13.45 2.34
N GLU A 70 5.82 -14.71 2.50
CA GLU A 70 5.94 -15.31 3.83
C GLU A 70 6.91 -14.55 4.73
N SER A 71 7.96 -13.96 4.16
CA SER A 71 8.93 -13.18 4.94
C SER A 71 8.34 -11.88 5.49
N ASP A 72 7.45 -11.22 4.75
CA ASP A 72 6.73 -10.04 5.23
C ASP A 72 5.70 -10.42 6.30
N LEU A 73 4.96 -11.52 6.09
CA LEU A 73 4.00 -12.04 7.07
C LEU A 73 4.68 -12.46 8.37
N GLU A 74 5.86 -13.06 8.33
CA GLU A 74 6.64 -13.39 9.53
C GLU A 74 7.08 -12.13 10.29
N GLU A 75 7.50 -11.09 9.58
CA GLU A 75 7.79 -9.79 10.18
C GLU A 75 6.55 -9.19 10.84
N ALA A 76 5.39 -9.29 10.19
CA ALA A 76 4.11 -8.83 10.73
C ALA A 76 3.75 -9.57 12.04
N ARG A 77 3.92 -10.91 12.09
CA ARG A 77 3.70 -11.70 13.32
C ARG A 77 4.60 -11.22 14.47
N GLN A 78 5.89 -11.03 14.18
CA GLN A 78 6.85 -10.56 15.17
C GLN A 78 6.53 -9.14 15.67
N LYS A 79 6.10 -8.23 14.77
CA LYS A 79 5.64 -6.89 15.14
C LYS A 79 4.37 -6.96 16.00
N ALA A 80 3.40 -7.81 15.62
CA ALA A 80 2.15 -7.97 16.37
C ALA A 80 2.39 -8.41 17.82
N VAL A 81 3.27 -9.40 18.03
CA VAL A 81 3.68 -9.84 19.38
C VAL A 81 4.33 -8.70 20.18
N ARG A 82 5.25 -7.94 19.56
CA ARG A 82 5.89 -6.78 20.24
C ARG A 82 4.90 -5.70 20.64
N LEU A 83 3.80 -5.55 19.88
CA LEU A 83 2.76 -4.55 20.11
C LEU A 83 1.62 -5.08 21.00
N GLY A 84 1.59 -6.39 21.31
CA GLY A 84 0.53 -7.04 22.10
C GLY A 84 -0.82 -7.06 21.38
N VAL A 85 -0.81 -7.26 20.06
CA VAL A 85 -2.02 -7.27 19.21
C VAL A 85 -2.19 -8.59 18.44
N GLU A 86 -1.34 -9.58 18.68
CA GLU A 86 -1.30 -10.86 17.97
C GLU A 86 -2.62 -11.63 18.00
N ASP A 87 -3.34 -11.58 19.12
CA ASP A 87 -4.63 -12.26 19.29
C ASP A 87 -5.76 -11.67 18.43
N ARG A 88 -5.54 -10.49 17.85
CA ARG A 88 -6.52 -9.77 17.03
C ARG A 88 -6.10 -9.66 15.56
N LEU A 89 -4.97 -10.27 15.18
CA LEU A 89 -4.44 -10.29 13.82
C LEU A 89 -4.35 -11.71 13.28
N THR A 90 -5.02 -11.97 12.17
CA THR A 90 -4.88 -13.22 11.41
C THR A 90 -4.18 -12.95 10.09
N LEU A 91 -3.15 -13.74 9.75
CA LEU A 91 -2.36 -13.56 8.53
C LEU A 91 -2.45 -14.81 7.65
N HIS A 92 -2.72 -14.60 6.37
CA HIS A 92 -2.94 -15.64 5.36
C HIS A 92 -1.85 -15.57 4.29
N HIS A 93 -1.02 -16.62 4.21
CA HIS A 93 -0.01 -16.76 3.15
C HIS A 93 -0.67 -17.35 1.90
N ARG A 94 -1.16 -16.48 1.03
CA ARG A 94 -1.80 -16.83 -0.26
C ARG A 94 -1.91 -15.62 -1.18
N LYS A 95 -2.29 -15.86 -2.42
CA LYS A 95 -2.64 -14.76 -3.33
C LYS A 95 -3.95 -14.11 -2.88
N ALA A 96 -4.04 -12.78 -3.05
CA ALA A 96 -5.24 -12.01 -2.72
C ALA A 96 -6.46 -12.46 -3.56
N GLU A 97 -6.25 -12.85 -4.82
CA GLU A 97 -7.29 -13.38 -5.71
C GLU A 97 -7.91 -14.72 -5.25
N ASP A 98 -7.14 -15.52 -4.48
CA ASP A 98 -7.57 -16.83 -3.96
C ASP A 98 -8.15 -16.75 -2.54
N PHE A 99 -8.21 -15.55 -1.96
CA PHE A 99 -8.72 -15.38 -0.61
C PHE A 99 -10.24 -15.46 -0.57
N THR A 100 -10.74 -16.21 0.40
CA THR A 100 -12.17 -16.29 0.71
C THR A 100 -12.36 -16.28 2.23
N SER A 101 -13.39 -15.62 2.70
CA SER A 101 -13.78 -15.59 4.11
C SER A 101 -15.27 -15.91 4.27
N PRO A 102 -15.65 -16.68 5.31
CA PRO A 102 -17.05 -16.93 5.61
C PRO A 102 -17.76 -15.70 6.21
N HIS A 103 -17.01 -14.69 6.60
CA HIS A 103 -17.52 -13.50 7.25
C HIS A 103 -17.14 -12.25 6.45
N PRO A 104 -18.07 -11.30 6.29
CA PRO A 104 -17.78 -10.04 5.65
C PRO A 104 -16.95 -9.11 6.56
N PHE A 105 -16.35 -8.08 5.97
CA PHE A 105 -15.51 -7.10 6.62
C PHE A 105 -16.13 -5.71 6.54
N ASP A 106 -15.95 -4.93 7.59
CA ASP A 106 -16.42 -3.54 7.67
C ASP A 106 -15.51 -2.57 6.90
N LEU A 107 -14.22 -2.90 6.84
CA LEU A 107 -13.23 -2.17 6.04
C LEU A 107 -12.37 -3.15 5.25
N ILE A 108 -12.17 -2.84 3.98
CA ILE A 108 -11.18 -3.54 3.13
C ILE A 108 -10.13 -2.54 2.71
N LEU A 109 -8.86 -2.91 2.92
CA LEU A 109 -7.68 -2.16 2.52
C LEU A 109 -7.07 -2.80 1.27
N CYS A 110 -6.55 -1.97 0.36
CA CYS A 110 -5.58 -2.35 -0.67
C CYS A 110 -4.82 -1.09 -1.08
N VAL A 111 -3.65 -0.86 -0.49
CA VAL A 111 -2.88 0.37 -0.71
C VAL A 111 -1.53 0.03 -1.36
N GLY A 112 -1.32 0.49 -2.60
CA GLY A 112 -0.10 0.23 -3.36
C GLY A 112 0.05 -1.21 -3.87
N SER A 113 -1.00 -2.04 -3.77
CA SER A 113 -0.99 -3.46 -4.16
C SER A 113 -2.10 -3.86 -5.14
N THR A 114 -2.79 -2.91 -5.76
CA THR A 114 -3.87 -3.16 -6.74
C THR A 114 -3.42 -4.03 -7.91
N HIS A 115 -2.15 -3.95 -8.30
CA HIS A 115 -1.56 -4.78 -9.35
C HIS A 115 -1.65 -6.29 -9.06
N ALA A 116 -1.72 -6.69 -7.80
CA ALA A 116 -1.88 -8.11 -7.41
C ALA A 116 -3.25 -8.69 -7.78
N LEU A 117 -4.23 -7.82 -8.03
CA LEU A 117 -5.60 -8.16 -8.43
C LEU A 117 -5.92 -7.70 -9.85
N GLY A 118 -4.93 -7.25 -10.62
CA GLY A 118 -5.11 -6.79 -12.00
C GLY A 118 -5.49 -5.31 -12.16
N GLY A 119 -5.25 -4.48 -11.12
CA GLY A 119 -5.45 -3.03 -11.12
C GLY A 119 -6.63 -2.56 -10.28
N LEU A 120 -6.89 -1.27 -10.33
CA LEU A 120 -7.87 -0.59 -9.47
C LEU A 120 -9.29 -1.20 -9.54
N LEU A 121 -9.86 -1.31 -10.73
CA LEU A 121 -11.25 -1.78 -10.87
C LEU A 121 -11.43 -3.26 -10.50
N PRO A 122 -10.58 -4.20 -10.94
CA PRO A 122 -10.64 -5.57 -10.46
C PRO A 122 -10.48 -5.70 -8.94
N THR A 123 -9.63 -4.85 -8.32
CA THR A 123 -9.50 -4.81 -6.86
C THR A 123 -10.79 -4.38 -6.18
N LEU A 124 -11.48 -3.38 -6.72
CA LEU A 124 -12.77 -2.93 -6.18
C LEU A 124 -13.86 -4.00 -6.32
N GLU A 125 -13.88 -4.77 -7.41
CA GLU A 125 -14.80 -5.90 -7.56
C GLU A 125 -14.48 -7.03 -6.57
N ALA A 126 -13.21 -7.37 -6.37
CA ALA A 126 -12.81 -8.33 -5.34
C ALA A 126 -13.21 -7.85 -3.94
N ALA A 127 -12.97 -6.58 -3.62
CA ALA A 127 -13.36 -5.99 -2.34
C ALA A 127 -14.88 -6.08 -2.11
N ARG A 128 -15.70 -5.86 -3.15
CA ARG A 128 -17.17 -5.94 -3.05
C ARG A 128 -17.65 -7.29 -2.54
N THR A 129 -16.99 -8.38 -2.92
CA THR A 129 -17.37 -9.75 -2.51
C THR A 129 -17.14 -10.03 -1.02
N HIS A 130 -16.26 -9.27 -0.38
CA HIS A 130 -15.90 -9.43 1.03
C HIS A 130 -16.52 -8.38 1.94
N LEU A 131 -17.17 -7.34 1.38
CA LEU A 131 -17.61 -6.17 2.13
C LEU A 131 -18.94 -6.42 2.86
N ALA A 132 -18.99 -6.03 4.13
CA ALA A 132 -20.23 -6.00 4.92
C ALA A 132 -21.19 -4.91 4.43
N PRO A 133 -22.51 -5.07 4.65
CA PRO A 133 -23.46 -4.00 4.42
C PRO A 133 -23.06 -2.71 5.15
N GLY A 134 -22.92 -1.61 4.41
CA GLY A 134 -22.49 -0.32 4.93
C GLY A 134 -20.98 -0.18 5.15
N GLY A 135 -20.21 -1.21 4.81
CA GLY A 135 -18.74 -1.21 4.89
C GLY A 135 -18.07 -0.22 3.95
N ARG A 136 -16.76 -0.10 4.07
CA ARG A 136 -15.90 0.83 3.34
C ARG A 136 -14.73 0.12 2.69
N VAL A 137 -14.20 0.72 1.64
CA VAL A 137 -12.92 0.32 1.03
C VAL A 137 -11.97 1.49 1.15
N LEU A 138 -10.75 1.25 1.62
CA LEU A 138 -9.64 2.19 1.56
C LEU A 138 -8.64 1.65 0.54
N ILE A 139 -8.54 2.33 -0.60
CA ILE A 139 -7.72 1.91 -1.73
C ILE A 139 -6.73 3.00 -2.11
N GLY A 140 -5.49 2.63 -2.37
CA GLY A 140 -4.44 3.55 -2.81
C GLY A 140 -3.80 3.08 -4.11
N ASP A 141 -3.69 4.00 -5.08
CA ASP A 141 -3.09 3.72 -6.38
C ASP A 141 -2.40 4.96 -6.97
N GLY A 142 -1.53 4.71 -7.97
CA GLY A 142 -0.88 5.75 -8.76
C GLY A 142 -1.82 6.43 -9.75
N PHE A 143 -1.48 7.63 -10.15
CA PHE A 143 -2.13 8.35 -11.24
C PHE A 143 -1.15 9.31 -11.93
N TRP A 144 -1.46 9.76 -13.14
CA TRP A 144 -0.69 10.78 -13.82
C TRP A 144 -1.21 12.18 -13.48
N GLU A 145 -0.42 12.98 -12.75
CA GLU A 145 -0.70 14.41 -12.50
C GLU A 145 -0.56 15.26 -13.75
N ARG A 146 0.34 14.85 -14.66
CA ARG A 146 0.60 15.47 -15.95
C ARG A 146 0.82 14.41 -16.99
N THR A 147 0.69 14.77 -18.26
CA THR A 147 1.02 13.86 -19.37
C THR A 147 2.41 13.27 -19.18
N PRO A 148 2.53 11.94 -19.02
CA PRO A 148 3.82 11.29 -18.82
C PRO A 148 4.67 11.29 -20.08
N THR A 149 5.98 11.16 -19.91
CA THR A 149 6.85 10.81 -21.05
C THR A 149 6.70 9.30 -21.36
N PRO A 150 7.05 8.87 -22.59
CA PRO A 150 7.07 7.43 -22.91
C PRO A 150 7.94 6.61 -21.94
N GLU A 151 9.06 7.16 -21.50
CA GLU A 151 9.97 6.53 -20.55
C GLU A 151 9.32 6.38 -19.17
N ALA A 152 8.51 7.36 -18.73
CA ALA A 152 7.78 7.26 -17.46
C ALA A 152 6.73 6.15 -17.51
N VAL A 153 6.02 6.00 -18.63
CA VAL A 153 5.06 4.90 -18.85
C VAL A 153 5.77 3.55 -18.91
N GLU A 154 6.95 3.46 -19.52
CA GLU A 154 7.73 2.21 -19.54
C GLU A 154 8.16 1.78 -18.14
N VAL A 155 8.52 2.71 -17.26
CA VAL A 155 8.98 2.42 -15.89
C VAL A 155 7.82 2.06 -14.96
N LEU A 156 6.73 2.83 -14.98
CA LEU A 156 5.67 2.74 -13.98
C LEU A 156 4.41 2.02 -14.48
N GLY A 157 4.19 1.96 -15.78
CA GLY A 157 2.96 1.47 -16.38
C GLY A 157 2.02 2.60 -16.81
N ASP A 158 0.87 2.21 -17.35
CA ASP A 158 -0.13 3.15 -17.84
C ASP A 158 -1.19 3.40 -16.76
N PHE A 159 -1.14 4.58 -16.15
CA PHE A 159 -2.13 5.04 -15.19
C PHE A 159 -3.08 6.05 -15.85
N ALA A 160 -4.32 6.13 -15.36
CA ALA A 160 -5.21 7.23 -15.66
C ALA A 160 -4.76 8.53 -14.97
N ASP A 161 -5.25 9.68 -15.41
CA ASP A 161 -5.20 10.90 -14.61
C ASP A 161 -6.19 10.84 -13.45
N LEU A 162 -6.04 11.71 -12.44
CA LEU A 162 -6.88 11.68 -11.25
C LEU A 162 -8.38 11.86 -11.54
N PRO A 163 -8.83 12.80 -12.38
CA PRO A 163 -10.25 12.89 -12.76
C PRO A 163 -10.78 11.59 -13.37
N THR A 164 -10.08 11.02 -14.34
CA THR A 164 -10.47 9.77 -15.01
C THR A 164 -10.50 8.60 -14.01
N LEU A 165 -9.53 8.49 -13.10
CA LEU A 165 -9.50 7.47 -12.06
C LEU A 165 -10.74 7.57 -11.15
N VAL A 166 -11.08 8.77 -10.69
CA VAL A 166 -12.25 8.99 -9.83
C VAL A 166 -13.56 8.72 -10.60
N ASP A 167 -13.68 9.16 -11.85
CA ASP A 167 -14.84 8.89 -12.70
C ASP A 167 -15.04 7.39 -12.95
N GLN A 168 -13.96 6.65 -13.16
CA GLN A 168 -14.01 5.18 -13.26
C GLN A 168 -14.53 4.54 -11.98
N VAL A 169 -14.06 4.97 -10.82
CA VAL A 169 -14.54 4.51 -9.51
C VAL A 169 -16.04 4.76 -9.35
N VAL A 170 -16.51 5.98 -9.67
CA VAL A 170 -17.93 6.36 -9.57
C VAL A 170 -18.78 5.58 -10.55
N THR A 171 -18.35 5.43 -11.81
CA THR A 171 -19.08 4.69 -12.85
C THR A 171 -19.22 3.21 -12.50
N ASN A 172 -18.28 2.66 -11.72
CA ASN A 172 -18.33 1.27 -11.25
C ASN A 172 -19.09 1.11 -9.90
N GLY A 173 -19.94 2.08 -9.55
CA GLY A 173 -20.86 1.99 -8.42
C GLY A 173 -20.21 2.19 -7.05
N TRP A 174 -19.19 3.04 -6.98
CA TRP A 174 -18.58 3.46 -5.75
C TRP A 174 -18.69 4.97 -5.54
N THR A 175 -18.92 5.39 -4.31
CA THR A 175 -18.95 6.80 -3.93
C THR A 175 -17.72 7.11 -3.10
N PRO A 176 -16.79 7.97 -3.59
CA PRO A 176 -15.72 8.51 -2.76
C PRO A 176 -16.29 9.35 -1.63
N VAL A 177 -15.98 8.99 -0.38
CA VAL A 177 -16.48 9.72 0.80
C VAL A 177 -15.36 10.52 1.47
N GLN A 178 -14.12 10.13 1.24
CA GLN A 178 -12.90 10.84 1.64
C GLN A 178 -11.77 10.47 0.67
N GLY A 179 -10.71 11.29 0.64
CA GLY A 179 -9.53 11.02 -0.16
C GLY A 179 -8.33 11.82 0.34
N HIS A 180 -7.16 11.29 0.05
CA HIS A 180 -5.88 11.95 0.25
C HIS A 180 -5.06 11.78 -1.02
N THR A 181 -4.60 12.88 -1.58
CA THR A 181 -3.60 12.87 -2.65
C THR A 181 -2.26 13.19 -2.01
N SER A 182 -1.31 12.28 -2.17
CA SER A 182 0.02 12.45 -1.57
C SER A 182 0.67 13.74 -2.03
N THR A 183 1.17 14.49 -1.09
CA THR A 183 1.91 15.73 -1.36
C THR A 183 3.22 15.41 -2.07
N ARG A 184 3.79 16.39 -2.77
CA ARG A 184 5.12 16.25 -3.37
C ARG A 184 6.18 15.88 -2.32
N GLN A 185 6.03 16.37 -1.08
CA GLN A 185 6.94 16.03 0.01
C GLN A 185 6.83 14.55 0.40
N GLU A 186 5.62 13.99 0.52
CA GLU A 186 5.42 12.57 0.84
C GLU A 186 5.99 11.66 -0.27
N LEU A 187 5.80 12.05 -1.53
CA LEU A 187 6.40 11.34 -2.66
C LEU A 187 7.93 11.40 -2.62
N ASP A 188 8.50 12.59 -2.38
CA ASP A 188 9.94 12.75 -2.26
C ASP A 188 10.49 11.97 -1.05
N ASP A 189 9.87 12.04 0.12
CA ASP A 189 10.31 11.34 1.34
C ASP A 189 10.31 9.82 1.14
N TYR A 190 9.26 9.28 0.51
CA TYR A 190 9.17 7.87 0.16
C TYR A 190 10.30 7.44 -0.76
N GLU A 191 10.53 8.17 -1.82
CA GLU A 191 11.56 7.86 -2.82
C GLU A 191 12.97 8.04 -2.23
N TRP A 192 13.23 9.15 -1.52
CA TRP A 192 14.52 9.37 -0.82
C TRP A 192 14.80 8.29 0.21
N SER A 193 13.80 7.87 0.98
CA SER A 193 13.96 6.76 1.94
C SER A 193 14.35 5.47 1.22
N ASN A 194 13.71 5.16 0.09
CA ASN A 194 13.95 3.91 -0.64
C ASN A 194 15.38 3.79 -1.16
N TRP A 195 15.83 4.71 -2.02
CA TRP A 195 17.18 4.60 -2.57
C TRP A 195 18.26 4.95 -1.55
N GLY A 196 17.98 5.87 -0.61
CA GLY A 196 18.91 6.27 0.45
C GLY A 196 19.27 5.10 1.35
N THR A 197 18.27 4.35 1.81
CA THR A 197 18.49 3.15 2.63
C THR A 197 19.34 2.10 1.89
N LEU A 198 19.07 1.87 0.61
CA LEU A 198 19.86 0.95 -0.20
C LEU A 198 21.31 1.42 -0.35
N ALA A 199 21.51 2.70 -0.65
CA ALA A 199 22.84 3.26 -0.83
C ALA A 199 23.65 3.23 0.48
N ASP A 200 23.03 3.63 1.58
CA ASP A 200 23.66 3.64 2.92
C ASP A 200 24.11 2.24 3.33
N TRP A 201 23.20 1.27 3.20
CA TRP A 201 23.54 -0.13 3.48
C TRP A 201 24.74 -0.60 2.65
N ALA A 202 24.77 -0.32 1.35
CA ALA A 202 25.84 -0.78 0.49
C ALA A 202 27.19 -0.09 0.80
N LEU A 203 27.16 1.17 1.23
CA LEU A 203 28.34 1.91 1.65
C LEU A 203 28.87 1.40 2.99
N ASP A 204 27.99 0.99 3.91
CA ASP A 204 28.37 0.39 5.18
C ASP A 204 28.91 -1.05 5.03
N HIS A 205 28.58 -1.72 3.91
CA HIS A 205 29.01 -3.09 3.63
C HIS A 205 29.83 -3.20 2.32
N PRO A 206 30.96 -2.44 2.18
CA PRO A 206 31.67 -2.30 0.89
C PRO A 206 32.27 -3.61 0.37
N THR A 207 32.49 -4.60 1.24
CA THR A 207 33.02 -5.92 0.88
C THR A 207 31.95 -6.98 0.66
N HIS A 208 30.67 -6.65 0.89
CA HIS A 208 29.59 -7.59 0.66
C HIS A 208 29.37 -7.82 -0.85
N PRO A 209 29.20 -9.07 -1.32
CA PRO A 209 29.12 -9.38 -2.75
C PRO A 209 27.96 -8.68 -3.47
N ASP A 210 26.90 -8.35 -2.77
CA ASP A 210 25.72 -7.69 -3.37
C ASP A 210 25.80 -6.15 -3.38
N SER A 211 26.78 -5.53 -2.67
CA SER A 211 26.87 -4.08 -2.54
C SER A 211 26.96 -3.34 -3.89
N PRO A 212 27.71 -3.80 -4.90
CA PRO A 212 27.72 -3.14 -6.20
C PRO A 212 26.36 -3.15 -6.90
N GLN A 213 25.62 -4.25 -6.79
CA GLN A 213 24.28 -4.39 -7.38
C GLN A 213 23.27 -3.50 -6.66
N ILE A 214 23.33 -3.43 -5.33
CA ILE A 214 22.44 -2.58 -4.51
C ILE A 214 22.69 -1.10 -4.81
N LEU A 215 23.94 -0.66 -4.96
CA LEU A 215 24.27 0.70 -5.39
C LEU A 215 23.75 1.01 -6.80
N THR A 216 23.78 0.04 -7.70
CA THR A 216 23.21 0.20 -9.04
C THR A 216 21.70 0.42 -8.94
N TRP A 217 20.98 -0.36 -8.15
CA TRP A 217 19.54 -0.19 -7.96
C TRP A 217 19.17 1.14 -7.32
N ALA A 218 19.90 1.55 -6.28
CA ALA A 218 19.72 2.86 -5.65
C ALA A 218 19.91 3.99 -6.66
N THR A 219 20.95 3.90 -7.50
CA THR A 219 21.25 4.90 -8.54
C THR A 219 20.18 4.92 -9.63
N THR A 220 19.73 3.74 -10.09
CA THR A 220 18.66 3.62 -11.10
C THR A 220 17.38 4.25 -10.57
N ARG A 221 16.90 3.84 -9.39
CA ARG A 221 15.69 4.39 -8.76
C ARG A 221 15.73 5.90 -8.60
N ARG A 222 16.86 6.42 -8.08
CA ARG A 222 17.08 7.86 -7.95
C ARG A 222 17.00 8.57 -9.29
N THR A 223 17.64 8.03 -10.33
CA THR A 223 17.65 8.63 -11.67
C THR A 223 16.25 8.63 -12.29
N GLU A 224 15.54 7.53 -12.21
CA GLU A 224 14.16 7.39 -12.69
C GLU A 224 13.25 8.40 -11.98
N TRP A 225 13.30 8.46 -10.63
CA TRP A 225 12.52 9.46 -9.90
C TRP A 225 12.84 10.87 -10.35
N LEU A 226 14.09 11.31 -10.23
CA LEU A 226 14.46 12.72 -10.42
C LEU A 226 14.34 13.19 -11.86
N HIS A 227 14.49 12.33 -12.86
CA HIS A 227 14.59 12.73 -14.28
C HIS A 227 13.47 12.21 -15.15
N THR A 228 12.68 11.20 -14.69
CA THR A 228 11.69 10.55 -15.54
C THR A 228 10.25 10.82 -15.08
N TYR A 229 9.90 10.57 -13.80
CA TYR A 229 8.48 10.62 -13.43
C TYR A 229 8.14 11.50 -12.21
N ARG A 230 9.11 12.13 -11.53
CA ARG A 230 8.85 12.98 -10.36
C ARG A 230 7.82 14.09 -10.60
N ASP A 231 7.85 14.71 -11.78
CA ASP A 231 6.98 15.85 -12.08
C ASP A 231 5.63 15.46 -12.71
N SER A 232 5.44 14.18 -13.01
CA SER A 232 4.24 13.69 -13.70
C SER A 232 3.45 12.63 -12.92
N TRP A 233 4.05 11.98 -11.95
CA TRP A 233 3.38 10.91 -11.19
C TRP A 233 2.90 11.39 -9.82
N GLY A 234 1.72 10.92 -9.45
CA GLY A 234 1.10 11.13 -8.15
C GLY A 234 0.55 9.82 -7.56
N PHE A 235 0.18 9.87 -6.31
CA PHE A 235 -0.47 8.77 -5.60
C PHE A 235 -1.71 9.29 -4.87
N THR A 236 -2.82 8.54 -4.96
CA THR A 236 -4.05 8.90 -4.25
C THR A 236 -4.55 7.73 -3.43
N THR A 237 -5.11 8.03 -2.27
CA THR A 237 -5.77 7.06 -1.40
C THR A 237 -7.21 7.51 -1.19
N LEU A 238 -8.17 6.64 -1.51
CA LEU A 238 -9.61 6.94 -1.46
C LEU A 238 -10.30 6.05 -0.42
N ILE A 239 -11.20 6.64 0.35
CA ILE A 239 -12.18 5.91 1.16
C ILE A 239 -13.49 5.90 0.38
N LEU A 240 -13.94 4.72 0.04
CA LEU A 240 -15.09 4.48 -0.83
C LEU A 240 -16.20 3.75 -0.08
N ARG A 241 -17.44 4.03 -0.49
CA ARG A 241 -18.62 3.25 -0.11
C ARG A 241 -19.36 2.76 -1.35
N PRO A 242 -19.99 1.57 -1.33
CA PRO A 242 -20.87 1.17 -2.41
C PRO A 242 -22.00 2.20 -2.60
N THR A 243 -22.22 2.62 -3.83
CA THR A 243 -23.38 3.45 -4.19
C THR A 243 -24.65 2.58 -4.11
N PRO A 244 -25.70 2.98 -3.41
CA PRO A 244 -26.97 2.27 -3.44
C PRO A 244 -27.52 2.17 -4.87
N ALA A 245 -28.12 1.02 -5.20
CA ALA A 245 -28.77 0.78 -6.49
C ALA A 245 -30.01 1.66 -6.66
#